data_d7d36b62f0c993ae0d536f3e88b7138e
#
_entry.id   d7d36b62f0c993ae0d536f3e88b7138e
#
_cell.length_a   1.000
_cell.length_b   1.000
_cell.length_c   1.000
_cell.angle_alpha   90.00
_cell.angle_beta   90.00
_cell.angle_gamma   90.00
#
_symmetry.space_group_name_H-M   'P 1'
#
loop_
_entity.id
_entity.type
_entity.pdbx_description
1 polymer ?
#
loop_
_entity_poly.entity_id
_entity_poly.type
_entity_poly.pdbx_seq_one_letter_code
_entity_poly.pdbx_strand_id
1 'polypeptide(L)'
;MNWKELISNKRLGQEDRHIERHDDRSEFKRDYDRLIFSAPFRRMQNKTQVFPLPGSIFVHNRLTHSLEVASVGMSLGNDVAAAIIGKQPELDKTLFPQIGTIVSTACLAHDMGNPPFGHSGEKAIQTFFTEGKGAFLKNEISEGTWNDITHFEGNANAFRLLAHRFKGRRDGGFVMTYSTLASIVKYPFESALAGDHGKFGFFCTEKEIYQKIAGELGIIRHSQSGAPLAYARHPLVYLVEAADDICYEIMDIEDSHKLKILSFEQTKDLLLGFFDESVKNSIEKRIKDEGITDDNEKVIYMRACVIGKLENVCARAFIDHEKEILDGTFKGCLIDHIPEPQREAYKRCTEVSFNRIYKSKPVLDVELSGFKIMETLMEIMTEAAVHPDRFYSKQLISRVSSQYDITSPNLETRIMAVVDYISGMTDVYALDI
;
A
#
# COMPACT_ATOMS: atom_id res chain seq x y z
N MET A 1 2.75 0.93 -23.73
CA MET A 1 3.90 1.41 -22.93
C MET A 1 5.17 0.68 -23.38
N ASN A 2 6.35 1.22 -23.05
CA ASN A 2 7.63 0.66 -23.46
C ASN A 2 8.54 0.49 -22.24
N TRP A 3 9.13 -0.69 -22.06
CA TRP A 3 10.01 -0.97 -20.94
C TRP A 3 11.18 0.01 -20.79
N LYS A 4 11.78 0.48 -21.90
CA LYS A 4 12.90 1.44 -21.87
C LYS A 4 12.55 2.78 -21.21
N GLU A 5 11.29 3.20 -21.29
CA GLU A 5 10.79 4.43 -20.67
C GLU A 5 10.29 4.18 -19.26
N LEU A 6 9.67 3.01 -19.01
CA LEU A 6 9.10 2.65 -17.73
C LEU A 6 10.13 2.48 -16.60
N ILE A 7 11.36 2.05 -16.93
CA ILE A 7 12.41 1.84 -15.93
C ILE A 7 13.40 3.01 -15.99
N SER A 8 13.14 4.01 -15.14
CA SER A 8 13.88 5.27 -15.08
C SER A 8 14.42 5.53 -13.68
N ASN A 9 15.69 5.89 -13.60
CA ASN A 9 16.34 6.33 -12.35
C ASN A 9 16.22 7.86 -12.10
N LYS A 10 15.46 8.58 -12.92
CA LYS A 10 15.18 10.00 -12.78
C LYS A 10 14.42 10.24 -11.47
N ARG A 11 14.81 11.29 -10.74
CA ARG A 11 14.29 11.58 -9.40
C ARG A 11 13.41 12.80 -9.36
N LEU A 12 12.28 12.70 -8.69
CA LEU A 12 11.37 13.83 -8.44
C LEU A 12 12.09 14.93 -7.67
N GLY A 13 12.05 16.17 -8.22
CA GLY A 13 12.68 17.36 -7.62
C GLY A 13 14.20 17.43 -7.77
N GLN A 14 14.80 16.54 -8.56
CA GLN A 14 16.25 16.54 -8.87
C GLN A 14 16.52 16.29 -10.36
N GLU A 15 15.57 16.55 -11.23
CA GLU A 15 15.62 16.22 -12.64
C GLU A 15 16.82 16.81 -13.38
N ASP A 16 17.16 18.06 -13.02
CA ASP A 16 18.24 18.85 -13.65
C ASP A 16 19.56 18.78 -12.87
N ARG A 17 19.63 17.97 -11.81
CA ARG A 17 20.83 17.87 -10.98
C ARG A 17 21.71 16.71 -11.37
N HIS A 18 22.89 17.00 -11.86
CA HIS A 18 23.95 15.99 -11.95
C HIS A 18 24.55 15.81 -10.54
N ILE A 19 24.27 14.65 -9.93
CA ILE A 19 24.80 14.31 -8.60
C ILE A 19 25.90 13.27 -8.78
N GLU A 20 27.13 13.68 -8.50
CA GLU A 20 28.25 12.74 -8.42
C GLU A 20 28.00 11.72 -7.31
N ARG A 21 28.13 10.44 -7.64
CA ARG A 21 27.97 9.32 -6.69
C ARG A 21 29.34 8.78 -6.33
N HIS A 22 29.55 8.54 -5.05
CA HIS A 22 30.81 8.05 -4.51
C HIS A 22 30.70 6.60 -3.98
N ASP A 23 29.59 5.91 -4.27
CA ASP A 23 29.35 4.51 -3.91
C ASP A 23 28.58 3.77 -5.00
N ASP A 24 28.62 2.43 -4.97
CA ASP A 24 28.08 1.53 -5.98
C ASP A 24 26.56 1.26 -5.82
N ARG A 25 25.86 1.93 -4.89
CA ARG A 25 24.42 1.73 -4.71
C ARG A 25 23.63 2.28 -5.90
N SER A 26 22.75 1.45 -6.46
CA SER A 26 21.79 1.92 -7.47
C SER A 26 20.86 3.01 -6.92
N GLU A 27 20.28 3.80 -7.81
CA GLU A 27 19.30 4.83 -7.41
C GLU A 27 18.06 4.18 -6.77
N PHE A 28 17.65 2.99 -7.19
CA PHE A 28 16.55 2.24 -6.60
C PHE A 28 16.88 1.70 -5.20
N LYS A 29 18.12 1.24 -4.97
CA LYS A 29 18.57 0.89 -3.61
C LYS A 29 18.58 2.09 -2.67
N ARG A 30 18.88 3.28 -3.18
CA ARG A 30 18.77 4.53 -2.40
C ARG A 30 17.33 4.87 -2.04
N ASP A 31 16.35 4.53 -2.91
CA ASP A 31 14.93 4.67 -2.60
C ASP A 31 14.53 3.75 -1.45
N TYR A 32 14.92 2.49 -1.52
CA TYR A 32 14.72 1.52 -0.45
C TYR A 32 15.28 2.04 0.88
N ASP A 33 16.54 2.49 0.89
CA ASP A 33 17.20 3.02 2.10
C ASP A 33 16.44 4.24 2.67
N ARG A 34 15.97 5.16 1.80
CA ARG A 34 15.19 6.33 2.24
C ARG A 34 13.90 5.93 2.94
N LEU A 35 13.22 4.90 2.46
CA LEU A 35 11.99 4.42 3.08
C LEU A 35 12.23 3.83 4.46
N ILE A 36 13.12 2.85 4.59
CA ILE A 36 13.34 2.14 5.85
C ILE A 36 13.86 3.05 6.97
N PHE A 37 14.59 4.12 6.64
CA PHE A 37 15.06 5.12 7.61
C PHE A 37 14.04 6.25 7.88
N SER A 38 12.88 6.23 7.23
CA SER A 38 11.88 7.29 7.37
C SER A 38 11.00 7.11 8.61
N ALA A 39 10.51 8.24 9.15
CA ALA A 39 9.58 8.21 10.27
C ALA A 39 8.21 7.60 9.89
N PRO A 40 7.60 7.89 8.71
CA PRO A 40 6.37 7.23 8.31
C PRO A 40 6.48 5.70 8.26
N PHE A 41 7.58 5.16 7.70
CA PHE A 41 7.80 3.72 7.67
C PHE A 41 7.86 3.12 9.09
N ARG A 42 8.64 3.72 9.99
CA ARG A 42 8.74 3.25 11.38
C ARG A 42 7.42 3.31 12.15
N ARG A 43 6.54 4.28 11.83
CA ARG A 43 5.22 4.38 12.47
C ARG A 43 4.31 3.19 12.18
N MET A 44 4.53 2.47 11.07
CA MET A 44 3.76 1.26 10.74
C MET A 44 3.89 0.15 11.80
N GLN A 45 4.95 0.15 12.60
CA GLN A 45 5.13 -0.80 13.71
C GLN A 45 3.96 -0.75 14.70
N ASN A 46 3.35 0.41 14.92
CA ASN A 46 2.27 0.63 15.86
C ASN A 46 0.94 0.98 15.13
N LYS A 47 0.74 0.40 13.95
CA LYS A 47 -0.52 0.44 13.20
C LYS A 47 -1.03 -0.99 13.02
N THR A 48 -2.29 -1.21 13.38
CA THR A 48 -2.98 -2.50 13.20
C THR A 48 -3.04 -2.89 11.72
N GLN A 49 -2.74 -4.16 11.42
CA GLN A 49 -3.01 -4.75 10.09
C GLN A 49 -4.45 -5.27 10.05
N VAL A 50 -4.74 -6.33 10.76
CA VAL A 50 -6.07 -6.94 10.90
C VAL A 50 -6.42 -7.10 12.37
N PHE A 51 -5.55 -7.71 13.15
CA PHE A 51 -5.79 -8.04 14.54
C PHE A 51 -5.32 -6.93 15.49
N PRO A 52 -5.98 -6.79 16.67
CA PRO A 52 -5.65 -5.72 17.60
C PRO A 52 -4.22 -5.76 18.12
N LEU A 53 -3.62 -4.56 18.28
CA LEU A 53 -2.37 -4.32 18.97
C LEU A 53 -2.70 -3.69 20.34
N PRO A 54 -1.91 -3.87 21.40
CA PRO A 54 -0.77 -4.75 21.62
C PRO A 54 -1.12 -6.10 22.26
N GLY A 55 -2.35 -6.54 22.25
CA GLY A 55 -2.81 -7.73 22.97
C GLY A 55 -2.23 -9.05 22.49
N SER A 56 -1.76 -9.10 21.24
CA SER A 56 -1.16 -10.29 20.65
C SER A 56 0.17 -9.95 19.99
N ILE A 57 1.27 -10.31 20.64
CA ILE A 57 2.63 -10.10 20.15
C ILE A 57 3.02 -11.02 18.98
N PHE A 58 2.13 -11.94 18.61
CA PHE A 58 2.39 -12.97 17.60
C PHE A 58 1.69 -12.73 16.27
N VAL A 59 0.88 -11.68 16.15
CA VAL A 59 0.21 -11.30 14.91
C VAL A 59 0.95 -10.19 14.17
N HIS A 60 0.68 -10.08 12.87
CA HIS A 60 1.31 -9.09 12.01
C HIS A 60 0.81 -7.67 12.32
N ASN A 61 1.73 -6.72 12.31
CA ASN A 61 1.45 -5.30 12.20
C ASN A 61 1.80 -4.82 10.78
N ARG A 62 1.46 -3.56 10.44
CA ARG A 62 1.72 -3.04 9.09
C ARG A 62 3.20 -3.05 8.70
N LEU A 63 4.13 -2.89 9.67
CA LEU A 63 5.56 -2.92 9.38
C LEU A 63 6.01 -4.33 8.99
N THR A 64 5.64 -5.36 9.77
CA THR A 64 6.05 -6.74 9.48
C THR A 64 5.39 -7.23 8.20
N HIS A 65 4.11 -6.93 7.97
CA HIS A 65 3.42 -7.19 6.71
C HIS A 65 4.15 -6.54 5.53
N SER A 66 4.45 -5.25 5.57
CA SER A 66 5.16 -4.56 4.48
C SER A 66 6.55 -5.15 4.19
N LEU A 67 7.25 -5.68 5.21
CA LEU A 67 8.54 -6.36 5.01
C LEU A 67 8.37 -7.71 4.30
N GLU A 68 7.32 -8.46 4.61
CA GLU A 68 6.99 -9.73 3.96
C GLU A 68 6.54 -9.50 2.50
N VAL A 69 5.65 -8.53 2.29
CA VAL A 69 5.24 -8.10 0.94
C VAL A 69 6.46 -7.65 0.11
N ALA A 70 7.41 -6.93 0.72
CA ALA A 70 8.64 -6.51 0.04
C ALA A 70 9.56 -7.69 -0.33
N SER A 71 9.57 -8.75 0.47
CA SER A 71 10.32 -9.98 0.18
C SER A 71 9.71 -10.72 -1.02
N VAL A 72 8.39 -10.94 -1.01
CA VAL A 72 7.64 -11.57 -2.10
C VAL A 72 7.75 -10.72 -3.37
N GLY A 73 7.56 -9.41 -3.25
CA GLY A 73 7.69 -8.47 -4.38
C GLY A 73 9.09 -8.46 -5.00
N MET A 74 10.14 -8.62 -4.20
CA MET A 74 11.52 -8.77 -4.70
C MET A 74 11.64 -10.03 -5.57
N SER A 75 11.11 -11.16 -5.11
CA SER A 75 11.13 -12.43 -5.84
C SER A 75 10.39 -12.31 -7.17
N LEU A 76 9.14 -11.83 -7.14
CA LEU A 76 8.31 -11.61 -8.32
C LEU A 76 9.01 -10.67 -9.33
N GLY A 77 9.55 -9.56 -8.84
CA GLY A 77 10.25 -8.59 -9.67
C GLY A 77 11.52 -9.15 -10.32
N ASN A 78 12.28 -9.99 -9.62
CA ASN A 78 13.47 -10.65 -10.16
C ASN A 78 13.12 -11.67 -11.25
N ASP A 79 12.08 -12.48 -11.04
CA ASP A 79 11.62 -13.48 -12.02
C ASP A 79 11.14 -12.80 -13.30
N VAL A 80 10.34 -11.74 -13.17
CA VAL A 80 9.85 -10.95 -14.29
C VAL A 80 11.01 -10.22 -15.01
N ALA A 81 11.96 -9.64 -14.27
CA ALA A 81 13.14 -9.00 -14.83
C ALA A 81 13.95 -9.98 -15.69
N ALA A 82 14.20 -11.19 -15.19
CA ALA A 82 14.93 -12.22 -15.93
C ALA A 82 14.21 -12.59 -17.25
N ALA A 83 12.87 -12.72 -17.20
CA ALA A 83 12.08 -13.03 -18.39
C ALA A 83 12.10 -11.90 -19.43
N ILE A 84 11.96 -10.63 -18.99
CA ILE A 84 12.01 -9.46 -19.88
C ILE A 84 13.38 -9.35 -20.55
N ILE A 85 14.47 -9.44 -19.77
CA ILE A 85 15.86 -9.38 -20.28
C ILE A 85 16.10 -10.53 -21.27
N GLY A 86 15.59 -11.72 -20.99
CA GLY A 86 15.70 -12.86 -21.88
C GLY A 86 15.01 -12.66 -23.24
N LYS A 87 13.88 -11.94 -23.26
CA LYS A 87 13.16 -11.58 -24.51
C LYS A 87 13.79 -10.38 -25.25
N GLN A 88 14.40 -9.45 -24.51
CA GLN A 88 14.92 -8.16 -25.00
C GLN A 88 16.35 -7.92 -24.49
N PRO A 89 17.37 -8.63 -25.04
CA PRO A 89 18.75 -8.56 -24.54
C PRO A 89 19.44 -7.21 -24.79
N GLU A 90 18.82 -6.32 -25.56
CA GLU A 90 19.29 -4.95 -25.80
C GLU A 90 18.92 -3.94 -24.69
N LEU A 91 18.14 -4.36 -23.71
CA LEU A 91 17.78 -3.52 -22.55
C LEU A 91 18.99 -3.22 -21.68
N ASP A 92 18.92 -2.09 -20.96
CA ASP A 92 20.00 -1.64 -20.07
C ASP A 92 20.29 -2.67 -18.98
N LYS A 93 21.48 -3.25 -19.01
CA LYS A 93 21.93 -4.30 -18.09
C LYS A 93 22.21 -3.81 -16.67
N THR A 94 22.13 -2.51 -16.41
CA THR A 94 22.29 -1.91 -15.08
C THR A 94 20.95 -1.57 -14.44
N LEU A 95 19.95 -1.19 -15.23
CA LEU A 95 18.64 -0.77 -14.74
C LEU A 95 17.66 -1.94 -14.59
N PHE A 96 17.55 -2.79 -15.61
CA PHE A 96 16.54 -3.86 -15.64
C PHE A 96 16.71 -4.93 -14.56
N PRO A 97 17.94 -5.36 -14.18
CA PRO A 97 18.12 -6.24 -13.02
C PRO A 97 17.64 -5.65 -11.68
N GLN A 98 17.36 -4.34 -11.64
CA GLN A 98 16.86 -3.67 -10.43
C GLN A 98 15.33 -3.67 -10.30
N ILE A 99 14.59 -4.28 -11.23
CA ILE A 99 13.12 -4.36 -11.17
C ILE A 99 12.67 -4.94 -9.83
N GLY A 100 13.31 -6.01 -9.35
CA GLY A 100 13.03 -6.57 -8.03
C GLY A 100 13.20 -5.54 -6.90
N THR A 101 14.24 -4.70 -6.96
CA THR A 101 14.46 -3.63 -5.97
C THR A 101 13.38 -2.56 -6.04
N ILE A 102 12.90 -2.19 -7.26
CA ILE A 102 11.82 -1.22 -7.45
C ILE A 102 10.52 -1.76 -6.84
N VAL A 103 10.15 -3.00 -7.19
CA VAL A 103 8.93 -3.66 -6.67
C VAL A 103 8.99 -3.80 -5.16
N SER A 104 10.10 -4.30 -4.61
CA SER A 104 10.30 -4.41 -3.16
C SER A 104 10.16 -3.06 -2.45
N THR A 105 10.72 -1.99 -3.03
CA THR A 105 10.62 -0.63 -2.48
C THR A 105 9.18 -0.13 -2.52
N ALA A 106 8.45 -0.36 -3.60
CA ALA A 106 7.04 -0.02 -3.72
C ALA A 106 6.18 -0.80 -2.70
N CYS A 107 6.49 -2.09 -2.51
CA CYS A 107 5.87 -2.92 -1.47
C CYS A 107 6.09 -2.38 -0.05
N LEU A 108 7.29 -1.88 0.29
CA LEU A 108 7.53 -1.23 1.58
C LEU A 108 6.65 0.01 1.79
N ALA A 109 6.30 0.69 0.71
CA ALA A 109 5.59 1.96 0.75
C ALA A 109 4.06 1.82 0.66
N HIS A 110 3.53 0.68 0.17
CA HIS A 110 2.12 0.56 -0.21
C HIS A 110 1.15 0.88 0.93
N ASP A 111 1.49 0.48 2.15
CA ASP A 111 0.66 0.65 3.36
C ASP A 111 1.00 1.90 4.19
N MET A 112 2.01 2.70 3.80
CA MET A 112 2.47 3.86 4.57
C MET A 112 1.41 4.95 4.71
N GLY A 113 0.48 5.04 3.76
CA GLY A 113 -0.58 6.06 3.72
C GLY A 113 -1.81 5.72 4.55
N ASN A 114 -1.94 4.49 5.03
CA ASN A 114 -3.08 4.09 5.84
C ASN A 114 -3.13 4.87 7.16
N PRO A 115 -4.32 5.38 7.55
CA PRO A 115 -4.50 6.06 8.83
C PRO A 115 -4.45 5.06 10.00
N PRO A 116 -4.47 5.53 11.26
CA PRO A 116 -4.71 4.66 12.41
C PRO A 116 -5.97 3.82 12.21
N PHE A 117 -5.96 2.58 12.70
CA PHE A 117 -7.06 1.62 12.60
C PHE A 117 -7.47 1.24 11.16
N GLY A 118 -6.59 1.46 10.19
CA GLY A 118 -6.75 1.01 8.80
C GLY A 118 -8.03 1.49 8.12
N HIS A 119 -8.80 0.57 7.54
CA HIS A 119 -10.04 0.90 6.81
C HIS A 119 -11.10 1.58 7.68
N SER A 120 -11.18 1.24 8.96
CA SER A 120 -12.08 1.93 9.89
C SER A 120 -11.70 3.40 10.03
N GLY A 121 -10.39 3.71 10.09
CA GLY A 121 -9.87 5.07 10.09
C GLY A 121 -10.15 5.82 8.79
N GLU A 122 -10.00 5.17 7.63
CA GLU A 122 -10.39 5.77 6.34
C GLU A 122 -11.87 6.14 6.33
N LYS A 123 -12.73 5.20 6.73
CA LYS A 123 -14.18 5.43 6.80
C LYS A 123 -14.54 6.53 7.78
N ALA A 124 -13.88 6.62 8.93
CA ALA A 124 -14.12 7.69 9.89
C ALA A 124 -13.77 9.07 9.31
N ILE A 125 -12.64 9.19 8.57
CA ILE A 125 -12.29 10.44 7.88
C ILE A 125 -13.35 10.79 6.83
N GLN A 126 -13.72 9.85 5.96
CA GLN A 126 -14.73 10.04 4.92
C GLN A 126 -16.07 10.47 5.52
N THR A 127 -16.57 9.73 6.51
CA THR A 127 -17.87 9.97 7.15
C THR A 127 -17.90 11.29 7.90
N PHE A 128 -16.80 11.71 8.53
CA PHE A 128 -16.71 13.01 9.18
C PHE A 128 -17.04 14.17 8.21
N PHE A 129 -16.57 14.09 6.95
CA PHE A 129 -16.84 15.11 5.95
C PHE A 129 -18.19 14.94 5.24
N THR A 130 -18.62 13.70 5.00
CA THR A 130 -19.87 13.44 4.25
C THR A 130 -21.13 13.57 5.10
N GLU A 131 -21.12 13.04 6.31
CA GLU A 131 -22.29 12.89 7.19
C GLU A 131 -22.10 13.60 8.54
N GLY A 132 -20.85 13.86 8.92
CA GLY A 132 -20.48 14.40 10.23
C GLY A 132 -20.38 15.92 10.26
N LYS A 133 -19.71 16.41 11.32
CA LYS A 133 -19.56 17.86 11.59
C LYS A 133 -18.67 18.59 10.59
N GLY A 134 -17.91 17.88 9.75
CA GLY A 134 -17.09 18.46 8.68
C GLY A 134 -17.86 18.84 7.40
N ALA A 135 -19.13 18.44 7.29
CA ALA A 135 -19.94 18.64 6.07
C ALA A 135 -20.08 20.11 5.64
N PHE A 136 -20.02 21.05 6.58
CA PHE A 136 -20.09 22.50 6.28
C PHE A 136 -18.93 22.97 5.40
N LEU A 137 -17.79 22.30 5.43
CA LEU A 137 -16.60 22.66 4.64
C LEU A 137 -16.79 22.50 3.13
N LYS A 138 -17.85 21.82 2.69
CA LYS A 138 -18.15 21.60 1.27
C LYS A 138 -18.14 22.87 0.43
N ASN A 139 -18.60 23.98 0.99
CA ASN A 139 -18.68 25.27 0.30
C ASN A 139 -17.51 26.21 0.65
N GLU A 140 -16.59 25.77 1.50
CA GLU A 140 -15.49 26.59 2.03
C GLU A 140 -14.13 26.23 1.42
N ILE A 141 -14.05 25.06 0.74
CA ILE A 141 -12.83 24.54 0.11
C ILE A 141 -13.10 24.18 -1.35
N SER A 142 -12.04 23.94 -2.12
CA SER A 142 -12.16 23.57 -3.53
C SER A 142 -12.85 22.21 -3.72
N GLU A 143 -13.54 22.02 -4.85
CA GLU A 143 -14.18 20.77 -5.22
C GLU A 143 -13.18 19.61 -5.28
N GLY A 144 -11.95 19.86 -5.77
CA GLY A 144 -10.89 18.85 -5.82
C GLY A 144 -10.52 18.34 -4.44
N THR A 145 -10.23 19.23 -3.50
CA THR A 145 -9.92 18.87 -2.12
C THR A 145 -11.12 18.24 -1.41
N TRP A 146 -12.32 18.71 -1.68
CA TRP A 146 -13.54 18.09 -1.14
C TRP A 146 -13.68 16.63 -1.60
N ASN A 147 -13.49 16.34 -2.88
CA ASN A 147 -13.52 14.99 -3.40
C ASN A 147 -12.41 14.13 -2.78
N ASP A 148 -11.21 14.65 -2.62
CA ASP A 148 -10.08 13.94 -2.01
C ASP A 148 -10.37 13.50 -0.57
N ILE A 149 -10.91 14.39 0.27
CA ILE A 149 -11.15 14.07 1.69
C ILE A 149 -12.40 13.24 1.93
N THR A 150 -13.42 13.39 1.08
CA THR A 150 -14.66 12.57 1.16
C THR A 150 -14.46 11.15 0.62
N HIS A 151 -13.42 10.92 -0.18
CA HIS A 151 -13.00 9.60 -0.66
C HIS A 151 -11.63 9.21 -0.08
N PHE A 152 -11.18 9.83 1.02
CA PHE A 152 -9.83 9.61 1.57
C PHE A 152 -9.41 8.14 1.45
N GLU A 153 -8.23 7.90 0.89
CA GLU A 153 -7.75 6.58 0.51
C GLU A 153 -6.26 6.41 0.81
N GLY A 154 -5.89 5.30 1.47
CA GLY A 154 -4.53 5.05 1.93
C GLY A 154 -3.49 4.99 0.83
N ASN A 155 -3.81 4.40 -0.34
CA ASN A 155 -2.85 4.34 -1.46
C ASN A 155 -2.55 5.75 -2.02
N ALA A 156 -3.57 6.59 -2.18
CA ALA A 156 -3.38 7.98 -2.60
C ALA A 156 -2.55 8.76 -1.56
N ASN A 157 -2.81 8.54 -0.28
CA ASN A 157 -2.06 9.14 0.81
C ASN A 157 -0.60 8.63 0.87
N ALA A 158 -0.32 7.37 0.50
CA ALA A 158 1.05 6.88 0.38
C ALA A 158 1.84 7.65 -0.69
N PHE A 159 1.23 7.87 -1.86
CA PHE A 159 1.85 8.70 -2.89
C PHE A 159 2.08 10.14 -2.41
N ARG A 160 1.09 10.76 -1.74
CA ARG A 160 1.20 12.09 -1.13
C ARG A 160 2.35 12.15 -0.13
N LEU A 161 2.47 11.21 0.81
CA LEU A 161 3.56 11.18 1.79
C LEU A 161 4.95 11.20 1.15
N LEU A 162 5.11 10.58 -0.01
CA LEU A 162 6.39 10.45 -0.70
C LEU A 162 6.68 11.58 -1.66
N ALA A 163 5.66 12.12 -2.33
CA ALA A 163 5.81 13.11 -3.40
C ALA A 163 5.58 14.55 -2.94
N HIS A 164 4.70 14.76 -1.95
CA HIS A 164 4.32 16.10 -1.48
C HIS A 164 5.47 16.86 -0.82
N ARG A 165 5.54 18.15 -1.14
CA ARG A 165 6.45 19.08 -0.47
C ARG A 165 5.84 19.63 0.80
N PHE A 166 5.95 18.88 1.90
CA PHE A 166 5.57 19.40 3.22
C PHE A 166 6.42 20.63 3.61
N LYS A 167 5.89 21.46 4.52
CA LYS A 167 6.55 22.67 5.00
C LYS A 167 7.96 22.36 5.53
N GLY A 168 8.94 23.14 5.07
CA GLY A 168 10.34 22.97 5.44
C GLY A 168 11.07 21.82 4.75
N ARG A 169 10.41 21.08 3.83
CA ARG A 169 11.07 20.06 3.02
C ARG A 169 11.51 20.61 1.66
N ARG A 170 12.47 19.91 1.07
CA ARG A 170 12.95 20.17 -0.30
C ARG A 170 11.89 19.76 -1.34
N ASP A 171 12.05 20.25 -2.56
CA ASP A 171 11.23 19.83 -3.69
C ASP A 171 11.34 18.30 -3.92
N GLY A 172 10.26 17.69 -4.39
CA GLY A 172 10.18 16.26 -4.64
C GLY A 172 10.00 15.39 -3.38
N GLY A 173 9.67 15.98 -2.23
CA GLY A 173 9.37 15.25 -0.99
C GLY A 173 10.51 14.33 -0.55
N PHE A 174 10.31 13.00 -0.70
CA PHE A 174 11.34 11.99 -0.44
C PHE A 174 12.38 11.88 -1.56
N VAL A 175 12.17 12.56 -2.68
CA VAL A 175 13.08 12.53 -3.84
C VAL A 175 13.29 11.09 -4.34
N MET A 176 12.19 10.37 -4.50
CA MET A 176 12.18 9.00 -5.04
C MET A 176 12.34 8.99 -6.56
N THR A 177 12.74 7.87 -7.10
CA THR A 177 12.76 7.68 -8.56
C THR A 177 11.34 7.62 -9.13
N TYR A 178 11.20 8.01 -10.39
CA TYR A 178 9.91 8.01 -11.07
C TYR A 178 9.30 6.61 -11.16
N SER A 179 10.12 5.60 -11.50
CA SER A 179 9.64 4.21 -11.56
C SER A 179 9.14 3.71 -10.22
N THR A 180 9.84 4.02 -9.11
CA THR A 180 9.38 3.63 -7.77
C THR A 180 8.05 4.32 -7.43
N LEU A 181 7.95 5.65 -7.68
CA LEU A 181 6.70 6.39 -7.40
C LEU A 181 5.52 5.89 -8.23
N ALA A 182 5.72 5.63 -9.53
CA ALA A 182 4.66 5.10 -10.39
C ALA A 182 4.22 3.69 -10.00
N SER A 183 5.13 2.87 -9.45
CA SER A 183 4.85 1.49 -9.03
C SER A 183 4.01 1.39 -7.75
N ILE A 184 3.83 2.50 -7.01
CA ILE A 184 3.00 2.55 -5.79
C ILE A 184 1.54 2.89 -6.14
N VAL A 185 1.29 3.58 -7.26
CA VAL A 185 -0.05 4.13 -7.58
C VAL A 185 -0.95 3.04 -8.19
N LYS A 186 -1.69 2.36 -7.33
CA LYS A 186 -2.60 1.25 -7.70
C LYS A 186 -3.79 1.72 -8.54
N TYR A 187 -4.32 2.92 -8.26
CA TYR A 187 -5.49 3.50 -8.91
C TYR A 187 -5.13 4.83 -9.57
N PRO A 188 -4.50 4.84 -10.76
CA PRO A 188 -3.87 6.02 -11.35
C PRO A 188 -4.87 7.01 -11.93
N PHE A 189 -5.80 7.49 -11.12
CA PHE A 189 -6.81 8.50 -11.46
C PHE A 189 -7.17 9.40 -10.28
N GLU A 190 -7.76 10.57 -10.61
CA GLU A 190 -8.21 11.56 -9.63
C GLU A 190 -9.43 11.08 -8.83
N SER A 191 -9.61 11.63 -7.62
CA SER A 191 -10.73 11.33 -6.72
C SER A 191 -12.11 11.61 -7.34
N ALA A 192 -12.21 12.54 -8.29
CA ALA A 192 -13.43 12.78 -9.08
C ALA A 192 -13.92 11.55 -9.89
N LEU A 193 -13.03 10.55 -10.08
CA LEU A 193 -13.34 9.29 -10.76
C LEU A 193 -13.46 8.10 -9.80
N ALA A 194 -13.40 8.32 -8.50
CA ALA A 194 -13.40 7.27 -7.49
C ALA A 194 -14.68 6.41 -7.46
N GLY A 195 -15.83 7.00 -7.88
CA GLY A 195 -17.12 6.32 -7.88
C GLY A 195 -17.50 5.75 -6.51
N ASP A 196 -18.40 4.78 -6.50
CA ASP A 196 -18.89 4.14 -5.25
C ASP A 196 -17.82 3.33 -4.52
N HIS A 197 -16.74 2.94 -5.19
CA HIS A 197 -15.64 2.19 -4.58
C HIS A 197 -14.70 3.08 -3.76
N GLY A 198 -14.75 4.40 -3.94
CA GLY A 198 -13.96 5.37 -3.19
C GLY A 198 -12.44 5.27 -3.41
N LYS A 199 -11.98 4.57 -4.48
CA LYS A 199 -10.55 4.35 -4.74
C LYS A 199 -10.03 5.36 -5.76
N PHE A 200 -8.85 5.95 -5.49
CA PHE A 200 -8.11 6.84 -6.38
C PHE A 200 -6.62 6.83 -6.02
N GLY A 201 -5.75 7.47 -6.81
CA GLY A 201 -4.30 7.26 -6.67
C GLY A 201 -3.48 8.47 -6.26
N PHE A 202 -4.01 9.68 -6.38
CA PHE A 202 -3.31 10.92 -6.00
C PHE A 202 -4.31 12.04 -5.72
N PHE A 203 -4.00 12.84 -4.71
CA PHE A 203 -4.80 14.02 -4.37
C PHE A 203 -4.64 15.11 -5.44
N CYS A 204 -5.59 16.04 -5.49
CA CYS A 204 -5.56 17.15 -6.45
C CYS A 204 -4.26 17.96 -6.35
N THR A 205 -3.67 18.05 -5.17
CA THR A 205 -2.37 18.73 -4.95
C THR A 205 -1.17 17.98 -5.55
N GLU A 206 -1.26 16.69 -5.78
CA GLU A 206 -0.21 15.86 -6.40
C GLU A 206 -0.49 15.54 -7.89
N LYS A 207 -1.59 16.04 -8.43
CA LYS A 207 -2.02 15.83 -9.82
C LYS A 207 -0.94 16.14 -10.85
N GLU A 208 -0.33 17.32 -10.77
CA GLU A 208 0.72 17.77 -11.71
C GLU A 208 1.98 16.90 -11.57
N ILE A 209 2.29 16.47 -10.34
CA ILE A 209 3.44 15.61 -10.06
C ILE A 209 3.22 14.26 -10.75
N TYR A 210 2.05 13.64 -10.57
CA TYR A 210 1.76 12.35 -11.19
C TYR A 210 1.70 12.47 -12.73
N GLN A 211 1.10 13.53 -13.26
CA GLN A 211 1.07 13.81 -14.70
C GLN A 211 2.49 13.91 -15.29
N LYS A 212 3.41 14.59 -14.59
CA LYS A 212 4.82 14.70 -14.99
C LYS A 212 5.50 13.31 -15.01
N ILE A 213 5.34 12.53 -13.94
CA ILE A 213 5.89 11.18 -13.84
C ILE A 213 5.34 10.30 -14.96
N ALA A 214 4.02 10.28 -15.15
CA ALA A 214 3.37 9.46 -16.17
C ALA A 214 3.82 9.82 -17.58
N GLY A 215 3.99 11.12 -17.87
CA GLY A 215 4.50 11.61 -19.16
C GLY A 215 5.94 11.16 -19.45
N GLU A 216 6.83 11.25 -18.46
CA GLU A 216 8.23 10.84 -18.58
C GLU A 216 8.40 9.31 -18.74
N LEU A 217 7.52 8.53 -18.11
CA LEU A 217 7.55 7.07 -18.18
C LEU A 217 6.73 6.50 -19.36
N GLY A 218 6.13 7.37 -20.21
CA GLY A 218 5.30 6.93 -21.32
C GLY A 218 4.04 6.16 -20.88
N ILE A 219 3.50 6.42 -19.69
CA ILE A 219 2.29 5.77 -19.18
C ILE A 219 1.08 6.27 -19.99
N ILE A 220 0.29 5.34 -20.52
CA ILE A 220 -0.86 5.64 -21.37
C ILE A 220 -1.91 6.43 -20.60
N ARG A 221 -2.31 7.59 -21.11
CA ARG A 221 -3.40 8.36 -20.59
C ARG A 221 -4.73 7.85 -21.19
N HIS A 222 -5.70 7.54 -20.33
CA HIS A 222 -7.04 7.10 -20.74
C HIS A 222 -8.05 8.27 -20.86
N SER A 223 -7.86 9.32 -20.04
CA SER A 223 -8.77 10.47 -20.07
C SER A 223 -8.50 11.41 -21.22
N GLN A 224 -9.57 12.05 -21.74
CA GLN A 224 -9.48 13.11 -22.74
C GLN A 224 -8.93 14.41 -22.15
N SER A 225 -8.49 15.34 -23.04
CA SER A 225 -8.07 16.66 -22.61
C SER A 225 -9.22 17.42 -21.93
N GLY A 226 -8.96 18.02 -20.77
CA GLY A 226 -9.96 18.74 -19.98
C GLY A 226 -10.81 17.88 -19.03
N ALA A 227 -10.78 16.55 -19.16
CA ALA A 227 -11.42 15.63 -18.21
C ALA A 227 -10.47 15.35 -17.02
N PRO A 228 -11.01 14.87 -15.87
CA PRO A 228 -10.20 14.38 -14.77
C PRO A 228 -9.17 13.36 -15.24
N LEU A 229 -7.97 13.39 -14.66
CA LEU A 229 -6.88 12.53 -15.11
C LEU A 229 -7.16 11.06 -14.81
N ALA A 230 -6.93 10.21 -15.80
CA ALA A 230 -6.90 8.75 -15.66
C ALA A 230 -5.82 8.18 -16.57
N TYR A 231 -5.04 7.26 -16.04
CA TYR A 231 -3.93 6.59 -16.72
C TYR A 231 -4.04 5.08 -16.62
N ALA A 232 -3.29 4.35 -17.47
CA ALA A 232 -3.02 2.95 -17.26
C ALA A 232 -2.18 2.77 -15.98
N ARG A 233 -2.26 1.61 -15.34
CA ARG A 233 -1.33 1.25 -14.26
C ARG A 233 0.08 1.10 -14.82
N HIS A 234 1.09 1.56 -14.08
CA HIS A 234 2.47 1.18 -14.34
C HIS A 234 2.59 -0.35 -14.23
N PRO A 235 3.25 -1.06 -15.16
CA PRO A 235 3.29 -2.52 -15.15
C PRO A 235 3.70 -3.15 -13.82
N LEU A 236 4.66 -2.55 -13.11
CA LEU A 236 5.15 -3.09 -11.84
C LEU A 236 4.11 -3.00 -10.70
N VAL A 237 3.05 -2.21 -10.84
CA VAL A 237 1.94 -2.16 -9.86
C VAL A 237 1.28 -3.53 -9.71
N TYR A 238 1.15 -4.30 -10.80
CA TYR A 238 0.56 -5.63 -10.75
C TYR A 238 1.40 -6.62 -9.93
N LEU A 239 2.72 -6.44 -9.89
CA LEU A 239 3.60 -7.25 -9.03
C LEU A 239 3.51 -6.84 -7.56
N VAL A 240 3.38 -5.54 -7.30
CA VAL A 240 3.16 -5.00 -5.95
C VAL A 240 1.82 -5.51 -5.40
N GLU A 241 0.75 -5.42 -6.19
CA GLU A 241 -0.58 -5.92 -5.85
C GLU A 241 -0.55 -7.43 -5.58
N ALA A 242 0.08 -8.22 -6.45
CA ALA A 242 0.17 -9.67 -6.25
C ALA A 242 0.98 -10.04 -5.00
N ALA A 243 2.05 -9.32 -4.69
CA ALA A 243 2.83 -9.54 -3.47
C ALA A 243 2.00 -9.26 -2.21
N ASP A 244 1.20 -8.18 -2.23
CA ASP A 244 0.28 -7.82 -1.15
C ASP A 244 -0.81 -8.89 -1.01
N ASP A 245 -1.50 -9.24 -2.10
CA ASP A 245 -2.56 -10.26 -2.12
C ASP A 245 -2.06 -11.61 -1.55
N ILE A 246 -0.86 -12.05 -1.94
CA ILE A 246 -0.25 -13.30 -1.46
C ILE A 246 0.00 -13.24 0.05
N CYS A 247 0.65 -12.17 0.52
CA CYS A 247 0.99 -12.03 1.93
C CYS A 247 -0.26 -11.82 2.78
N TYR A 248 -1.15 -10.92 2.38
CA TYR A 248 -2.35 -10.60 3.14
C TYR A 248 -3.19 -11.85 3.41
N GLU A 249 -3.55 -12.62 2.38
CA GLU A 249 -4.40 -13.78 2.51
C GLU A 249 -3.73 -14.90 3.31
N ILE A 250 -2.49 -15.24 2.98
CA ILE A 250 -1.82 -16.42 3.56
C ILE A 250 -1.36 -16.16 5.01
N MET A 251 -0.95 -14.92 5.33
CA MET A 251 -0.59 -14.56 6.70
C MET A 251 -1.81 -14.46 7.61
N ASP A 252 -2.95 -13.99 7.11
CA ASP A 252 -4.20 -13.97 7.88
C ASP A 252 -4.67 -15.37 8.26
N ILE A 253 -4.48 -16.35 7.38
CA ILE A 253 -4.75 -17.78 7.68
C ILE A 253 -3.81 -18.29 8.79
N GLU A 254 -2.51 -17.96 8.73
CA GLU A 254 -1.54 -18.32 9.78
C GLU A 254 -1.88 -17.65 11.12
N ASP A 255 -2.11 -16.35 11.13
CA ASP A 255 -2.44 -15.61 12.36
C ASP A 255 -3.74 -16.12 12.99
N SER A 256 -4.72 -16.50 12.16
CA SER A 256 -5.98 -17.08 12.62
C SER A 256 -5.77 -18.44 13.29
N HIS A 257 -4.81 -19.24 12.83
CA HIS A 257 -4.41 -20.46 13.52
C HIS A 257 -3.78 -20.15 14.89
N LYS A 258 -2.82 -19.21 14.94
CA LYS A 258 -2.17 -18.79 16.18
C LYS A 258 -3.18 -18.27 17.22
N LEU A 259 -4.19 -17.54 16.76
CA LEU A 259 -5.28 -17.01 17.58
C LEU A 259 -6.38 -18.02 17.88
N LYS A 260 -6.27 -19.29 17.41
CA LYS A 260 -7.23 -20.36 17.57
C LYS A 260 -8.63 -20.05 16.99
N ILE A 261 -8.71 -19.19 15.99
CA ILE A 261 -9.90 -18.92 15.18
C ILE A 261 -10.09 -20.09 14.20
N LEU A 262 -8.99 -20.61 13.67
CA LEU A 262 -8.93 -21.81 12.84
C LEU A 262 -8.19 -22.93 13.58
N SER A 263 -8.71 -24.18 13.48
CA SER A 263 -8.00 -25.34 13.97
C SER A 263 -6.83 -25.70 13.04
N PHE A 264 -5.88 -26.52 13.53
CA PHE A 264 -4.77 -27.02 12.72
C PHE A 264 -5.26 -27.70 11.44
N GLU A 265 -6.23 -28.60 11.54
CA GLU A 265 -6.76 -29.33 10.37
C GLU A 265 -7.40 -28.38 9.35
N GLN A 266 -8.16 -27.38 9.80
CA GLN A 266 -8.74 -26.37 8.90
C GLN A 266 -7.66 -25.56 8.18
N THR A 267 -6.62 -25.14 8.90
CA THR A 267 -5.49 -24.39 8.34
C THR A 267 -4.70 -25.25 7.35
N LYS A 268 -4.43 -26.49 7.72
CA LYS A 268 -3.75 -27.46 6.86
C LYS A 268 -4.52 -27.70 5.54
N ASP A 269 -5.83 -27.91 5.62
CA ASP A 269 -6.68 -28.15 4.44
C ASP A 269 -6.69 -26.94 3.49
N LEU A 270 -6.70 -25.71 4.02
CA LEU A 270 -6.62 -24.49 3.23
C LEU A 270 -5.26 -24.38 2.53
N LEU A 271 -4.16 -24.52 3.28
CA LEU A 271 -2.81 -24.37 2.75
C LEU A 271 -2.44 -25.48 1.77
N LEU A 272 -2.78 -26.72 2.06
CA LEU A 272 -2.51 -27.83 1.15
C LEU A 272 -3.42 -27.82 -0.07
N GLY A 273 -4.54 -27.10 -0.04
CA GLY A 273 -5.46 -26.94 -1.18
C GLY A 273 -4.82 -26.35 -2.45
N PHE A 274 -3.68 -25.66 -2.33
CA PHE A 274 -2.93 -25.12 -3.46
C PHE A 274 -2.15 -26.15 -4.28
N PHE A 275 -2.10 -27.42 -3.83
CA PHE A 275 -1.25 -28.46 -4.42
C PHE A 275 -2.06 -29.69 -4.84
N ASP A 276 -1.53 -30.41 -5.83
CA ASP A 276 -2.01 -31.74 -6.17
C ASP A 276 -1.59 -32.76 -5.10
N GLU A 277 -2.22 -33.97 -5.14
CA GLU A 277 -2.01 -35.01 -4.14
C GLU A 277 -0.55 -35.49 -4.05
N SER A 278 0.21 -35.47 -5.14
CA SER A 278 1.62 -35.88 -5.14
C SER A 278 2.49 -34.91 -4.37
N VAL A 279 2.25 -33.60 -4.56
CA VAL A 279 2.96 -32.54 -3.85
C VAL A 279 2.52 -32.49 -2.38
N LYS A 280 1.22 -32.64 -2.08
CA LYS A 280 0.74 -32.71 -0.68
C LYS A 280 1.47 -33.82 0.08
N ASN A 281 1.49 -35.05 -0.48
CA ASN A 281 2.19 -36.16 0.11
C ASN A 281 3.69 -35.91 0.31
N SER A 282 4.32 -35.21 -0.61
CA SER A 282 5.73 -34.81 -0.50
C SER A 282 5.95 -33.80 0.64
N ILE A 283 5.08 -32.80 0.80
CA ILE A 283 5.12 -31.82 1.89
C ILE A 283 4.94 -32.52 3.24
N GLU A 284 3.91 -33.36 3.38
CA GLU A 284 3.66 -34.12 4.61
C GLU A 284 4.79 -35.09 4.97
N LYS A 285 5.33 -35.78 3.96
CA LYS A 285 6.49 -36.64 4.15
C LYS A 285 7.69 -35.85 4.67
N ARG A 286 7.97 -34.69 4.11
CA ARG A 286 9.10 -33.87 4.52
C ARG A 286 8.93 -33.33 5.95
N ILE A 287 7.73 -32.88 6.32
CA ILE A 287 7.38 -32.50 7.69
C ILE A 287 7.70 -33.63 8.66
N LYS A 288 7.34 -34.87 8.29
CA LYS A 288 7.61 -36.06 9.10
C LYS A 288 9.11 -36.40 9.16
N ASP A 289 9.77 -36.39 8.01
CA ASP A 289 11.17 -36.81 7.90
C ASP A 289 12.11 -35.78 8.64
N GLU A 290 11.75 -34.52 8.67
CA GLU A 290 12.45 -33.46 9.43
C GLU A 290 12.06 -33.44 10.92
N GLY A 291 11.13 -34.28 11.36
CA GLY A 291 10.71 -34.40 12.76
C GLY A 291 9.93 -33.18 13.28
N ILE A 292 9.27 -32.41 12.42
CA ILE A 292 8.46 -31.26 12.81
C ILE A 292 7.19 -31.76 13.50
N THR A 293 7.08 -31.56 14.81
CA THR A 293 5.95 -32.04 15.63
C THR A 293 5.01 -30.93 16.08
N ASP A 294 5.52 -29.69 16.26
CA ASP A 294 4.72 -28.53 16.64
C ASP A 294 3.80 -28.09 15.48
N ASP A 295 2.53 -27.84 15.78
CA ASP A 295 1.54 -27.52 14.76
C ASP A 295 1.77 -26.12 14.14
N ASN A 296 2.30 -25.13 14.89
CA ASN A 296 2.65 -23.83 14.33
C ASN A 296 3.82 -23.96 13.35
N GLU A 297 4.83 -24.78 13.68
CA GLU A 297 5.97 -25.02 12.79
C GLU A 297 5.54 -25.74 11.50
N LYS A 298 4.58 -26.67 11.58
CA LYS A 298 3.97 -27.31 10.39
C LYS A 298 3.24 -26.28 9.52
N VAL A 299 2.48 -25.38 10.13
CA VAL A 299 1.78 -24.29 9.42
C VAL A 299 2.78 -23.36 8.75
N ILE A 300 3.85 -22.94 9.45
CA ILE A 300 4.93 -22.10 8.89
C ILE A 300 5.56 -22.77 7.66
N TYR A 301 5.83 -24.07 7.72
CA TYR A 301 6.40 -24.79 6.59
C TYR A 301 5.45 -24.84 5.39
N MET A 302 4.16 -25.20 5.64
CA MET A 302 3.14 -25.24 4.58
C MET A 302 2.91 -23.85 3.97
N ARG A 303 2.86 -22.80 4.78
CA ARG A 303 2.79 -21.39 4.34
C ARG A 303 3.92 -21.05 3.36
N ALA A 304 5.16 -21.40 3.73
CA ALA A 304 6.31 -21.12 2.85
C ALA A 304 6.19 -21.82 1.49
N CYS A 305 5.67 -23.05 1.48
CA CYS A 305 5.40 -23.78 0.22
C CYS A 305 4.32 -23.07 -0.62
N VAL A 306 3.25 -22.57 0.01
CA VAL A 306 2.16 -21.85 -0.69
C VAL A 306 2.65 -20.53 -1.26
N ILE A 307 3.39 -19.74 -0.49
CA ILE A 307 3.96 -18.47 -0.97
C ILE A 307 4.81 -18.72 -2.22
N GLY A 308 5.78 -19.65 -2.16
CA GLY A 308 6.62 -19.95 -3.33
C GLY A 308 5.83 -20.48 -4.53
N LYS A 309 4.71 -21.20 -4.30
CA LYS A 309 3.81 -21.63 -5.38
C LYS A 309 3.11 -20.44 -6.01
N LEU A 310 2.56 -19.53 -5.21
CA LEU A 310 1.85 -18.34 -5.67
C LEU A 310 2.79 -17.35 -6.38
N GLU A 311 4.01 -17.11 -5.84
CA GLU A 311 5.05 -16.31 -6.52
C GLU A 311 5.27 -16.83 -7.94
N ASN A 312 5.51 -18.12 -8.10
CA ASN A 312 5.78 -18.73 -9.40
C ASN A 312 4.61 -18.54 -10.40
N VAL A 313 3.36 -18.83 -9.95
CA VAL A 313 2.21 -18.73 -10.88
C VAL A 313 1.83 -17.29 -11.19
N CYS A 314 2.01 -16.33 -10.26
CA CYS A 314 1.77 -14.90 -10.51
C CYS A 314 2.83 -14.31 -11.44
N ALA A 315 4.12 -14.64 -11.24
CA ALA A 315 5.18 -14.21 -12.16
C ALA A 315 4.89 -14.71 -13.60
N ARG A 316 4.43 -15.95 -13.71
CA ARG A 316 4.04 -16.52 -15.01
C ARG A 316 2.83 -15.82 -15.62
N ALA A 317 1.78 -15.56 -14.83
CA ALA A 317 0.61 -14.81 -15.28
C ALA A 317 1.00 -13.42 -15.82
N PHE A 318 1.91 -12.73 -15.13
CA PHE A 318 2.45 -11.44 -15.61
C PHE A 318 3.13 -11.58 -16.97
N ILE A 319 4.01 -12.57 -17.13
CA ILE A 319 4.79 -12.79 -18.35
C ILE A 319 3.88 -13.18 -19.52
N ASP A 320 2.85 -13.98 -19.27
CA ASP A 320 1.89 -14.44 -20.27
C ASP A 320 0.98 -13.29 -20.75
N HIS A 321 0.68 -12.32 -19.88
CA HIS A 321 -0.14 -11.13 -20.17
C HIS A 321 0.67 -9.83 -20.37
N GLU A 322 2.01 -9.92 -20.53
CA GLU A 322 2.89 -8.77 -20.67
C GLU A 322 2.42 -7.77 -21.74
N LYS A 323 1.93 -8.27 -22.86
CA LYS A 323 1.41 -7.42 -23.94
C LYS A 323 0.19 -6.61 -23.50
N GLU A 324 -0.80 -7.23 -22.90
CA GLU A 324 -2.01 -6.56 -22.43
C GLU A 324 -1.70 -5.53 -21.34
N ILE A 325 -0.75 -5.85 -20.46
CA ILE A 325 -0.25 -4.95 -19.42
C ILE A 325 0.41 -3.73 -20.06
N LEU A 326 1.29 -3.91 -21.04
CA LEU A 326 1.97 -2.82 -21.74
C LEU A 326 1.01 -2.00 -22.62
N ASP A 327 -0.03 -2.62 -23.18
CA ASP A 327 -1.08 -1.95 -23.94
C ASP A 327 -2.09 -1.20 -23.02
N GLY A 328 -1.98 -1.36 -21.69
CA GLY A 328 -2.87 -0.74 -20.71
C GLY A 328 -4.30 -1.31 -20.71
N THR A 329 -4.49 -2.51 -21.26
CA THR A 329 -5.80 -3.16 -21.43
C THR A 329 -6.05 -4.33 -20.47
N PHE A 330 -5.02 -4.76 -19.72
CA PHE A 330 -5.12 -5.84 -18.74
C PHE A 330 -6.13 -5.47 -17.64
N LYS A 331 -7.02 -6.40 -17.30
CA LYS A 331 -8.09 -6.21 -16.32
C LYS A 331 -7.92 -7.14 -15.12
N GLY A 332 -8.31 -6.64 -13.95
CA GLY A 332 -8.21 -7.39 -12.69
C GLY A 332 -6.81 -7.37 -12.10
N CYS A 333 -6.52 -8.34 -11.24
CA CYS A 333 -5.22 -8.58 -10.62
C CYS A 333 -4.59 -9.88 -11.16
N LEU A 334 -3.31 -10.11 -10.86
CA LEU A 334 -2.63 -11.33 -11.34
C LEU A 334 -3.22 -12.62 -10.75
N ILE A 335 -3.75 -12.56 -9.53
CA ILE A 335 -4.41 -13.71 -8.88
C ILE A 335 -5.63 -14.19 -9.68
N ASP A 336 -6.33 -13.30 -10.38
CA ASP A 336 -7.47 -13.69 -11.24
C ASP A 336 -7.05 -14.52 -12.45
N HIS A 337 -5.76 -14.44 -12.84
CA HIS A 337 -5.20 -15.04 -14.05
C HIS A 337 -4.25 -16.23 -13.80
N ILE A 338 -4.10 -16.67 -12.54
CA ILE A 338 -3.33 -17.88 -12.22
C ILE A 338 -4.11 -19.15 -12.59
N PRO A 339 -3.46 -20.33 -12.68
CA PRO A 339 -4.12 -21.60 -12.98
C PRO A 339 -5.29 -21.89 -12.03
N GLU A 340 -6.34 -22.53 -12.59
CA GLU A 340 -7.60 -22.82 -11.89
C GLU A 340 -7.45 -23.45 -10.50
N PRO A 341 -6.62 -24.51 -10.30
CA PRO A 341 -6.51 -25.14 -8.98
C PRO A 341 -6.03 -24.16 -7.88
N GLN A 342 -5.05 -23.30 -8.20
CA GLN A 342 -4.51 -22.33 -7.26
C GLN A 342 -5.50 -21.19 -7.05
N ARG A 343 -6.20 -20.75 -8.08
CA ARG A 343 -7.22 -19.69 -7.99
C ARG A 343 -8.39 -20.11 -7.10
N GLU A 344 -8.89 -21.33 -7.26
CA GLU A 344 -9.96 -21.86 -6.41
C GLU A 344 -9.50 -22.06 -4.95
N ALA A 345 -8.25 -22.48 -4.73
CA ALA A 345 -7.68 -22.57 -3.39
C ALA A 345 -7.58 -21.18 -2.73
N TYR A 346 -7.09 -20.17 -3.47
CA TYR A 346 -7.02 -18.79 -3.01
C TYR A 346 -8.42 -18.25 -2.65
N LYS A 347 -9.39 -18.45 -3.51
CA LYS A 347 -10.78 -18.04 -3.26
C LYS A 347 -11.38 -18.68 -2.00
N ARG A 348 -11.07 -19.96 -1.75
CA ARG A 348 -11.49 -20.64 -0.50
C ARG A 348 -10.87 -19.97 0.74
N CYS A 349 -9.61 -19.56 0.68
CA CYS A 349 -8.97 -18.79 1.75
C CYS A 349 -9.72 -17.48 1.96
N THR A 350 -9.96 -16.69 0.91
CA THR A 350 -10.70 -15.42 0.96
C THR A 350 -12.10 -15.56 1.56
N GLU A 351 -12.84 -16.62 1.20
CA GLU A 351 -14.16 -16.90 1.77
C GLU A 351 -14.08 -17.20 3.28
N VAL A 352 -13.06 -17.92 3.73
CA VAL A 352 -12.85 -18.20 5.16
C VAL A 352 -12.44 -16.93 5.90
N SER A 353 -11.51 -16.13 5.34
CA SER A 353 -11.08 -14.86 5.91
C SER A 353 -12.25 -13.91 6.09
N PHE A 354 -13.06 -13.72 5.06
CA PHE A 354 -14.24 -12.85 5.11
C PHE A 354 -15.29 -13.31 6.13
N ASN A 355 -15.59 -14.61 6.18
CA ASN A 355 -16.68 -15.12 7.00
C ASN A 355 -16.31 -15.37 8.47
N ARG A 356 -15.04 -15.63 8.77
CA ARG A 356 -14.60 -16.05 10.11
C ARG A 356 -13.59 -15.13 10.76
N ILE A 357 -12.69 -14.52 9.98
CA ILE A 357 -11.59 -13.71 10.49
C ILE A 357 -12.07 -12.27 10.69
N TYR A 358 -12.46 -11.59 9.61
CA TYR A 358 -12.83 -10.18 9.66
C TYR A 358 -14.13 -9.89 10.41
N LYS A 359 -14.98 -10.89 10.59
CA LYS A 359 -16.19 -10.80 11.43
C LYS A 359 -15.95 -11.27 12.86
N SER A 360 -14.72 -11.62 13.23
CA SER A 360 -14.41 -12.02 14.61
C SER A 360 -14.55 -10.83 15.55
N LYS A 361 -14.99 -11.12 16.79
CA LYS A 361 -15.21 -10.09 17.79
C LYS A 361 -13.98 -9.19 18.03
N PRO A 362 -12.74 -9.73 18.17
CA PRO A 362 -11.56 -8.87 18.36
C PRO A 362 -11.34 -7.85 17.24
N VAL A 363 -11.58 -8.24 15.98
CA VAL A 363 -11.43 -7.34 14.80
C VAL A 363 -12.51 -6.27 14.84
N LEU A 364 -13.78 -6.66 15.02
CA LEU A 364 -14.90 -5.71 15.08
C LEU A 364 -14.78 -4.71 16.24
N ASP A 365 -14.29 -5.14 17.40
CA ASP A 365 -14.10 -4.27 18.57
C ASP A 365 -13.05 -3.17 18.25
N VAL A 366 -11.97 -3.50 17.53
CA VAL A 366 -10.96 -2.52 17.08
C VAL A 366 -11.54 -1.56 16.04
N GLU A 367 -12.28 -2.08 15.06
CA GLU A 367 -12.89 -1.25 14.02
C GLU A 367 -13.86 -0.22 14.61
N LEU A 368 -14.76 -0.65 15.51
CA LEU A 368 -15.73 0.23 16.15
C LEU A 368 -15.07 1.29 17.04
N SER A 369 -14.08 0.85 17.85
CA SER A 369 -13.35 1.77 18.73
C SER A 369 -12.51 2.76 17.92
N GLY A 370 -11.81 2.26 16.92
CA GLY A 370 -10.97 3.05 16.02
C GLY A 370 -11.77 4.10 15.26
N PHE A 371 -12.95 3.73 14.73
CA PHE A 371 -13.86 4.67 14.07
C PHE A 371 -14.20 5.85 15.00
N LYS A 372 -14.59 5.55 16.26
CA LYS A 372 -15.00 6.60 17.20
C LYS A 372 -13.84 7.50 17.63
N ILE A 373 -12.66 6.93 17.81
CA ILE A 373 -11.45 7.70 18.13
C ILE A 373 -11.11 8.65 16.97
N MET A 374 -11.07 8.13 15.75
CA MET A 374 -10.76 8.92 14.56
C MET A 374 -11.79 10.03 14.31
N GLU A 375 -13.08 9.73 14.45
CA GLU A 375 -14.15 10.73 14.35
C GLU A 375 -13.95 11.86 15.35
N THR A 376 -13.64 11.53 16.63
CA THR A 376 -13.39 12.51 17.68
C THR A 376 -12.17 13.37 17.37
N LEU A 377 -11.06 12.77 16.92
CA LEU A 377 -9.85 13.49 16.52
C LEU A 377 -10.11 14.44 15.35
N MET A 378 -10.84 13.97 14.34
CA MET A 378 -11.26 14.81 13.19
C MET A 378 -12.08 16.00 13.65
N GLU A 379 -13.03 15.80 14.59
CA GLU A 379 -13.87 16.86 15.12
C GLU A 379 -13.05 17.94 15.84
N ILE A 380 -12.25 17.56 16.84
CA ILE A 380 -11.51 18.52 17.66
C ILE A 380 -10.41 19.25 16.87
N MET A 381 -9.71 18.54 15.97
CA MET A 381 -8.63 19.14 15.20
C MET A 381 -9.15 20.02 14.05
N THR A 382 -10.27 19.65 13.42
CA THR A 382 -10.92 20.51 12.41
C THR A 382 -11.46 21.77 13.05
N GLU A 383 -12.12 21.68 14.20
CA GLU A 383 -12.58 22.84 14.97
C GLU A 383 -11.41 23.77 15.32
N ALA A 384 -10.27 23.20 15.74
CA ALA A 384 -9.05 23.98 16.01
C ALA A 384 -8.49 24.67 14.75
N ALA A 385 -8.51 23.98 13.61
CA ALA A 385 -8.07 24.55 12.34
C ALA A 385 -8.98 25.67 11.81
N VAL A 386 -10.29 25.55 12.03
CA VAL A 386 -11.28 26.58 11.64
C VAL A 386 -11.19 27.81 12.54
N HIS A 387 -11.00 27.61 13.84
CA HIS A 387 -10.95 28.67 14.87
C HIS A 387 -9.61 28.69 15.61
N PRO A 388 -8.49 29.03 14.93
CA PRO A 388 -7.14 28.86 15.48
C PRO A 388 -6.85 29.80 16.66
N ASP A 389 -7.59 30.92 16.80
CA ASP A 389 -7.34 31.93 17.83
C ASP A 389 -7.90 31.54 19.22
N ARG A 390 -8.81 30.56 19.30
CA ARG A 390 -9.37 30.09 20.57
C ARG A 390 -8.29 29.49 21.46
N PHE A 391 -8.44 29.64 22.78
CA PHE A 391 -7.45 29.14 23.74
C PHE A 391 -7.15 27.64 23.56
N TYR A 392 -8.20 26.81 23.51
CA TYR A 392 -8.05 25.36 23.36
C TYR A 392 -7.45 24.98 22.01
N SER A 393 -7.86 25.67 20.94
CA SER A 393 -7.30 25.48 19.60
C SER A 393 -5.79 25.70 19.57
N LYS A 394 -5.29 26.77 20.21
CA LYS A 394 -3.86 27.06 20.31
C LYS A 394 -3.09 25.91 21.00
N GLN A 395 -3.65 25.29 22.01
CA GLN A 395 -3.04 24.15 22.69
C GLN A 395 -2.95 22.93 21.75
N LEU A 396 -4.03 22.62 21.04
CA LEU A 396 -4.05 21.51 20.08
C LEU A 396 -3.07 21.74 18.93
N ILE A 397 -3.10 22.92 18.33
CA ILE A 397 -2.22 23.31 17.22
C ILE A 397 -0.73 23.22 17.64
N SER A 398 -0.41 23.57 18.88
CA SER A 398 0.98 23.48 19.37
C SER A 398 1.55 22.06 19.43
N ARG A 399 0.69 21.03 19.42
CA ARG A 399 1.10 19.62 19.35
C ARG A 399 1.38 19.13 17.92
N VAL A 400 0.89 19.86 16.90
CA VAL A 400 1.05 19.48 15.50
C VAL A 400 2.47 19.77 15.05
N SER A 401 3.12 18.80 14.42
CA SER A 401 4.46 18.99 13.84
C SER A 401 4.46 20.13 12.82
N SER A 402 5.48 20.99 12.88
CA SER A 402 5.64 22.15 12.00
C SER A 402 5.70 21.80 10.50
N GLN A 403 5.89 20.55 10.14
CA GLN A 403 5.83 20.11 8.74
C GLN A 403 4.41 20.20 8.15
N TYR A 404 3.37 20.12 8.98
CA TYR A 404 1.97 20.29 8.58
C TYR A 404 1.57 21.76 8.77
N ASP A 405 1.17 22.43 7.68
CA ASP A 405 0.93 23.88 7.72
C ASP A 405 -0.45 24.25 8.28
N ILE A 406 -0.72 23.77 9.51
CA ILE A 406 -1.98 24.00 10.23
C ILE A 406 -2.19 25.49 10.59
N THR A 407 -1.16 26.32 10.47
CA THR A 407 -1.22 27.78 10.73
C THR A 407 -1.31 28.61 9.45
N SER A 408 -1.50 27.98 8.30
CA SER A 408 -1.68 28.67 7.02
C SER A 408 -2.83 29.68 7.07
N PRO A 409 -2.74 30.84 6.39
CA PRO A 409 -3.89 31.73 6.22
C PRO A 409 -5.02 31.08 5.39
N ASN A 410 -4.70 30.10 4.53
CA ASN A 410 -5.67 29.39 3.72
C ASN A 410 -6.34 28.27 4.52
N LEU A 411 -7.69 28.27 4.60
CA LEU A 411 -8.46 27.25 5.32
C LEU A 411 -8.25 25.86 4.74
N GLU A 412 -8.28 25.71 3.42
CA GLU A 412 -8.08 24.44 2.74
C GLU A 412 -6.74 23.79 3.10
N THR A 413 -5.66 24.58 3.12
CA THR A 413 -4.35 24.11 3.57
C THR A 413 -4.36 23.65 5.04
N ARG A 414 -5.08 24.35 5.92
CA ARG A 414 -5.22 23.94 7.33
C ARG A 414 -6.00 22.62 7.46
N ILE A 415 -7.08 22.45 6.69
CA ILE A 415 -7.87 21.20 6.70
C ILE A 415 -7.03 20.03 6.19
N MET A 416 -6.30 20.21 5.10
CA MET A 416 -5.37 19.18 4.62
C MET A 416 -4.27 18.87 5.64
N ALA A 417 -3.76 19.84 6.36
CA ALA A 417 -2.80 19.64 7.44
C ALA A 417 -3.38 18.80 8.59
N VAL A 418 -4.68 18.97 8.91
CA VAL A 418 -5.38 18.11 9.89
C VAL A 418 -5.44 16.67 9.38
N VAL A 419 -5.86 16.46 8.14
CA VAL A 419 -5.95 15.12 7.53
C VAL A 419 -4.57 14.45 7.50
N ASP A 420 -3.53 15.16 7.05
CA ASP A 420 -2.14 14.68 7.03
C ASP A 420 -1.62 14.32 8.44
N TYR A 421 -1.94 15.14 9.44
CA TYR A 421 -1.50 14.91 10.81
C TYR A 421 -2.16 13.69 11.41
N ILE A 422 -3.49 13.59 11.30
CA ILE A 422 -4.28 12.48 11.87
C ILE A 422 -3.96 11.16 11.16
N SER A 423 -3.94 11.15 9.80
CA SER A 423 -3.60 9.93 9.05
C SER A 423 -2.17 9.46 9.31
N GLY A 424 -1.28 10.38 9.65
CA GLY A 424 0.10 10.09 10.02
C GLY A 424 0.30 9.56 11.44
N MET A 425 -0.72 9.51 12.30
CA MET A 425 -0.62 8.96 13.66
C MET A 425 -0.46 7.44 13.66
N THR A 426 0.01 6.91 14.77
CA THR A 426 -0.10 5.47 15.10
C THR A 426 -1.40 5.25 15.89
N ASP A 427 -1.87 4.01 15.97
CA ASP A 427 -3.07 3.66 16.76
C ASP A 427 -2.90 4.06 18.22
N VAL A 428 -1.72 3.78 18.79
CA VAL A 428 -1.38 4.13 20.17
C VAL A 428 -1.40 5.65 20.37
N TYR A 429 -0.80 6.41 19.46
CA TYR A 429 -0.77 7.88 19.58
C TYR A 429 -2.16 8.50 19.42
N ALA A 430 -3.00 7.92 18.55
CA ALA A 430 -4.39 8.36 18.39
C ALA A 430 -5.24 8.11 19.65
N LEU A 431 -4.91 7.07 20.42
CA LEU A 431 -5.54 6.80 21.73
C LEU A 431 -5.08 7.75 22.83
N ASP A 432 -3.81 8.19 22.79
CA ASP A 432 -3.19 8.98 23.87
C ASP A 432 -3.52 10.49 23.76
N ILE A 433 -4.04 10.95 22.66
CA ILE A 433 -4.44 12.36 22.42
C ILE A 433 -5.87 12.63 22.86
#